data_4a64d2814ef79bdfcd60038ced2ac21a
#
_entry.id   4a64d2814ef79bdfcd60038ced2ac21a
#
_cell.length_a   1.000
_cell.length_b   1.000
_cell.length_c   1.000
_cell.angle_alpha   90.00
_cell.angle_beta   90.00
_cell.angle_gamma   90.00
#
_symmetry.space_group_name_H-M   'P 1'
#
loop_
_entity.id
_entity.type
_entity.pdbx_description
1 polymer ?
#
loop_
_entity_poly.entity_id
_entity_poly.type
_entity_poly.pdbx_seq_one_letter_code
_entity_poly.pdbx_strand_id
1 'polypeptide(L)' 'MHDQNLARIEQALGVTILSRGNRVLVRGPDDRCRAAQTALGDLYRRLEDGQVIDLGDVDGAVRMARADAER' A
#
# COMPACT_ATOMS: atom_id res chain seq x y z
N MET A 1 13.62 4.38 -1.83
CA MET A 1 13.04 3.98 -0.63
C MET A 1 11.55 3.96 -0.60
N HIS A 2 10.87 5.10 -0.49
CA HIS A 2 9.40 5.05 -0.58
C HIS A 2 8.94 4.52 -1.93
N ASP A 3 9.69 4.79 -2.98
CA ASP A 3 9.32 4.38 -4.33
C ASP A 3 9.30 2.86 -4.49
N GLN A 4 10.21 2.14 -3.83
CA GLN A 4 10.23 0.68 -3.91
C GLN A 4 9.01 0.07 -3.23
N ASN A 5 8.60 0.63 -2.10
CA ASN A 5 7.42 0.15 -1.38
C ASN A 5 6.16 0.36 -2.21
N LEU A 6 6.04 1.54 -2.84
CA LEU A 6 4.90 1.84 -3.69
C LEU A 6 4.86 0.94 -4.92
N ALA A 7 6.02 0.72 -5.55
CA ALA A 7 6.08 -0.16 -6.71
C ALA A 7 5.68 -1.60 -6.35
N ARG A 8 6.07 -2.04 -5.16
CA ARG A 8 5.71 -3.38 -4.69
C ARG A 8 4.21 -3.52 -4.53
N ILE A 9 3.56 -2.51 -3.95
CA ILE A 9 2.10 -2.51 -3.78
C ILE A 9 1.41 -2.48 -5.14
N GLU A 10 1.89 -1.66 -6.07
CA GLU A 10 1.35 -1.60 -7.42
C GLU A 10 1.36 -2.96 -8.09
N GLN A 11 2.49 -3.65 -8.03
CA GLN A 11 2.63 -4.96 -8.65
C GLN A 11 1.76 -6.01 -7.98
N ALA A 12 1.73 -5.99 -6.65
CA ALA A 12 0.99 -7.00 -5.89
C ALA A 12 -0.51 -6.87 -6.07
N LEU A 13 -1.02 -5.66 -6.22
CA LEU A 13 -2.46 -5.40 -6.30
C LEU A 13 -2.93 -5.07 -7.72
N GLY A 14 -2.01 -4.89 -8.66
CA GLY A 14 -2.38 -4.53 -10.02
C GLY A 14 -3.01 -3.15 -10.13
N VAL A 15 -2.52 -2.21 -9.33
CA VAL A 15 -2.99 -0.82 -9.35
C VAL A 15 -1.87 0.10 -9.76
N THR A 16 -2.22 1.33 -10.11
CA THR A 16 -1.25 2.39 -10.39
C THR A 16 -1.31 3.40 -9.25
N ILE A 17 -0.17 3.69 -8.65
CA ILE A 17 -0.07 4.63 -7.55
C ILE A 17 0.69 5.87 -8.02
N LEU A 18 0.05 7.03 -7.91
CA LEU A 18 0.65 8.30 -8.27
C LEU A 18 0.84 9.12 -7.00
N SER A 19 2.07 9.57 -6.77
CA SER A 19 2.39 10.39 -5.60
C SER A 19 2.75 11.79 -6.05
N ARG A 20 2.06 12.79 -5.53
CA ARG A 20 2.34 14.20 -5.81
C ARG A 20 2.27 15.00 -4.52
N GLY A 21 3.42 15.49 -4.07
CA GLY A 21 3.50 16.22 -2.83
C GLY A 21 2.97 15.39 -1.68
N ASN A 22 1.93 15.87 -1.02
CA ASN A 22 1.31 15.16 0.11
C ASN A 22 0.14 14.29 -0.30
N ARG A 23 -0.11 14.16 -1.61
CA ARG A 23 -1.26 13.40 -2.10
C ARG A 23 -0.82 12.12 -2.77
N VAL A 24 -1.60 11.07 -2.53
CA VAL A 24 -1.41 9.78 -3.19
C VAL A 24 -2.71 9.40 -3.87
N LEU A 25 -2.63 9.13 -5.17
CA LEU A 25 -3.76 8.69 -5.97
C LEU A 25 -3.55 7.23 -6.34
N VAL A 26 -4.60 6.43 -6.21
CA VAL A 26 -4.56 5.02 -6.57
C VAL A 26 -5.59 4.77 -7.67
N ARG A 27 -5.16 4.17 -8.77
CA ARG A 27 -6.02 3.83 -9.91
C ARG A 27 -6.04 2.34 -10.14
N GLY A 28 -7.25 1.82 -10.39
CA GLY A 28 -7.45 0.41 -10.65
C GLY A 28 -8.86 -0.02 -10.31
N PRO A 29 -9.14 -1.33 -10.29
CA PRO A 29 -10.46 -1.81 -9.84
C PRO A 29 -10.74 -1.37 -8.41
N ASP A 30 -12.02 -1.11 -8.10
CA ASP A 30 -12.42 -0.55 -6.81
C ASP A 30 -11.94 -1.37 -5.62
N ASP A 31 -12.06 -2.68 -5.68
CA ASP A 31 -11.62 -3.56 -4.61
C ASP A 31 -10.10 -3.50 -4.42
N ARG A 32 -9.35 -3.38 -5.51
CA ARG A 32 -7.90 -3.30 -5.47
C ARG A 32 -7.45 -1.93 -4.96
N CYS A 33 -8.13 -0.86 -5.36
CA CYS A 33 -7.84 0.47 -4.85
C CYS A 33 -8.07 0.53 -3.34
N ARG A 34 -9.14 -0.09 -2.87
CA ARG A 34 -9.44 -0.12 -1.44
C ARG A 34 -8.35 -0.87 -0.67
N ALA A 35 -7.91 -2.01 -1.19
CA ALA A 35 -6.84 -2.77 -0.59
C ALA A 35 -5.54 -1.96 -0.54
N ALA A 36 -5.23 -1.24 -1.62
CA ALA A 36 -4.03 -0.41 -1.67
C ALA A 36 -4.08 0.71 -0.63
N GLN A 37 -5.24 1.36 -0.49
CA GLN A 37 -5.41 2.43 0.51
C GLN A 37 -5.24 1.89 1.93
N THR A 38 -5.79 0.72 2.20
CA THR A 38 -5.65 0.07 3.51
C THR A 38 -4.18 -0.25 3.80
N ALA A 39 -3.49 -0.83 2.83
CA ALA A 39 -2.07 -1.18 2.99
C ALA A 39 -1.22 0.06 3.20
N LEU A 40 -1.45 1.10 2.41
CA LEU A 40 -0.71 2.36 2.53
C LEU A 40 -0.94 3.01 3.89
N GLY A 41 -2.19 3.02 4.36
CA GLY A 41 -2.52 3.59 5.66
C GLY A 41 -1.79 2.88 6.80
N ASP A 42 -1.74 1.56 6.74
CA ASP A 42 -1.04 0.76 7.74
C ASP A 42 0.47 1.07 7.74
N LEU A 43 1.07 1.13 6.55
CA LEU A 43 2.50 1.40 6.42
C LEU A 43 2.85 2.81 6.89
N TYR A 44 2.05 3.80 6.55
CA TYR A 44 2.29 5.17 7.01
C TYR A 44 2.19 5.29 8.52
N ARG A 45 1.25 4.58 9.13
CA ARG A 45 1.12 4.56 10.58
C ARG A 45 2.38 4.02 11.24
N ARG A 46 2.93 2.94 10.70
CA ARG A 46 4.17 2.36 11.21
C ARG A 46 5.34 3.33 11.08
N LEU A 47 5.41 4.05 9.95
CA LEU A 47 6.46 5.05 9.76
C LEU A 47 6.34 6.19 10.75
N GLU A 48 5.12 6.64 11.05
CA GLU A 48 4.91 7.67 12.06
C GLU A 48 5.35 7.22 13.45
N ASP A 49 5.22 5.94 13.74
CA ASP A 49 5.66 5.35 15.00
C ASP A 49 7.17 5.12 15.04
N GLY A 50 7.88 5.48 13.98
CA GLY A 50 9.33 5.34 13.93
C GLY A 50 9.81 3.95 13.56
N GLN A 51 8.92 3.08 13.07
CA GLN A 51 9.30 1.73 12.68
C GLN A 51 9.98 1.73 11.32
N VAL A 52 10.94 0.81 11.16
CA VAL A 52 11.57 0.58 9.87
C VAL A 52 10.75 -0.44 9.11
N ILE A 53 10.43 -0.13 7.86
CA ILE A 53 9.60 -0.97 7.01
C ILE A 53 10.46 -1.60 5.92
N ASP A 54 10.45 -2.93 5.85
CA ASP A 54 11.11 -3.65 4.77
C ASP A 54 10.07 -4.23 3.81
N LEU A 55 10.54 -4.90 2.75
CA LEU A 55 9.64 -5.46 1.74
C LEU A 55 8.74 -6.56 2.29
N GLY A 56 9.21 -7.29 3.29
CA GLY A 56 8.38 -8.29 3.95
C GLY A 56 7.19 -7.66 4.65
N ASP A 57 7.40 -6.52 5.29
CA ASP A 57 6.31 -5.77 5.94
C ASP A 57 5.30 -5.28 4.91
N VAL A 58 5.78 -4.82 3.76
CA VAL A 58 4.90 -4.38 2.67
C VAL A 58 4.06 -5.54 2.17
N ASP A 59 4.68 -6.69 1.92
CA ASP A 59 3.96 -7.88 1.46
C ASP A 59 2.91 -8.33 2.47
N GLY A 60 3.25 -8.29 3.76
CA GLY A 60 2.30 -8.62 4.82
C GLY A 60 1.11 -7.68 4.86
N ALA A 61 1.36 -6.38 4.75
CA ALA A 61 0.29 -5.38 4.74
C ALA A 61 -0.64 -5.57 3.55
N VAL A 62 -0.09 -5.84 2.37
CA VAL A 62 -0.86 -6.09 1.17
C VAL A 62 -1.72 -7.35 1.33
N ARG A 63 -1.15 -8.40 1.88
CA ARG A 63 -1.87 -9.66 2.07
C ARG A 63 -3.06 -9.47 3.01
N MET A 64 -2.87 -8.75 4.10
CA MET A 64 -3.95 -8.47 5.04
C MET A 64 -5.01 -7.57 4.43
N ALA A 65 -4.60 -6.57 3.67
CA ALA A 65 -5.53 -5.66 3.02
C ALA A 65 -6.39 -6.41 1.98
N ARG A 66 -5.80 -7.35 1.25
CA ARG A 66 -6.55 -8.16 0.29
C ARG A 66 -7.56 -9.06 0.99
N ALA A 67 -7.16 -9.66 2.10
CA ALA A 67 -8.07 -10.51 2.87
C ALA A 67 -9.27 -9.71 3.38
N ASP A 68 -9.03 -8.49 3.86
CA ASP A 68 -10.11 -7.61 4.32
C ASP A 68 -11.03 -7.20 3.18
N ALA A 69 -10.48 -6.94 1.99
CA ALA A 69 -11.27 -6.52 0.85
C ALA A 69 -12.14 -7.65 0.29
N GLU A 70 -11.78 -8.89 0.55
CA GLU A 70 -12.51 -10.06 0.06
C GLU A 70 -13.66 -10.49 0.98
N ARG A 71 -13.81 -9.85 2.12
CA ARG A 71 -14.88 -10.18 3.06
C ARG A 71 -16.24 -9.66 2.61
#